data_576aa80317284afdd9a22d0b6cac6a2b
#
_entry.id   576aa80317284afdd9a22d0b6cac6a2b
#
_cell.length_a   1.000
_cell.length_b   1.000
_cell.length_c   1.000
_cell.angle_alpha   90.00
_cell.angle_beta   90.00
_cell.angle_gamma   90.00
#
_symmetry.space_group_name_H-M   'P 1'
#
loop_
_entity.id
_entity.type
_entity.pdbx_description
1 polymer ?
#
loop_
_entity_poly.entity_id
_entity_poly.type
_entity_poly.pdbx_seq_one_letter_code
_entity_poly.pdbx_strand_id
1 'polypeptide(L)'
;EAPEAMAVDAPRAEREPKRARTDVHAVAPAAQAVQVPPRPKDAGWEDLDKDDVDDPLMVAEYVEDIFAYMRKIELQCMPNGNYMSMQRDLNWNLRGVLADWLIETHAKFRLLPETLFLALNVVDRFLSLRTISLSKLQLVGVTALFIAAKYEEVLCPSIQNFLYVADGGYTSEEILRAERYMLKVLNFDLSYASPMNFLRRISKADNYDIQTRTVAKYFMEISLVDHRLLDHPPSLVAAAAVWLAREVLERGEWTPTLVHYSTYAEDELLSLIHISEP
;
A
#
# COMPACT_ATOMS: atom_id res chain seq x y z
N GLU A 1 -44.27 29.84 51.46
CA GLU A 1 -44.99 30.08 50.17
C GLU A 1 -44.00 30.14 49.04
N ALA A 2 -43.95 29.06 48.26
CA ALA A 2 -43.20 29.00 47.01
C ALA A 2 -44.20 28.93 45.85
N PRO A 3 -44.05 29.69 44.74
CA PRO A 3 -44.93 29.55 43.59
C PRO A 3 -44.44 28.43 42.65
N GLU A 4 -45.40 27.64 42.21
CA GLU A 4 -45.34 26.60 41.19
C GLU A 4 -44.72 27.11 39.91
N ALA A 5 -43.70 26.37 39.38
CA ALA A 5 -43.21 26.58 38.06
C ALA A 5 -44.00 25.71 37.06
N MET A 6 -44.73 26.38 36.19
CA MET A 6 -45.46 25.77 35.06
C MET A 6 -44.45 25.10 34.08
N ALA A 7 -44.66 23.78 33.89
CA ALA A 7 -44.00 23.04 32.80
C ALA A 7 -44.56 23.49 31.44
N VAL A 8 -43.71 24.03 30.58
CA VAL A 8 -44.02 24.31 29.16
C VAL A 8 -43.65 23.09 28.36
N ASP A 9 -44.66 22.43 27.82
CA ASP A 9 -44.56 21.31 26.88
C ASP A 9 -43.84 21.78 25.59
N ALA A 10 -42.66 21.22 25.30
CA ALA A 10 -41.98 21.42 24.04
C ALA A 10 -42.57 20.48 22.98
N PRO A 11 -42.84 20.93 21.77
CA PRO A 11 -43.41 20.09 20.72
C PRO A 11 -42.44 18.98 20.32
N ARG A 12 -42.95 17.76 20.36
CA ARG A 12 -42.32 16.51 19.95
C ARG A 12 -42.00 16.58 18.49
N ALA A 13 -40.69 16.69 18.11
CA ALA A 13 -40.25 16.62 16.73
C ALA A 13 -40.68 15.28 16.12
N GLU A 14 -41.48 15.37 15.06
CA GLU A 14 -41.85 14.23 14.21
C GLU A 14 -40.59 13.60 13.64
N ARG A 15 -40.40 12.30 13.94
CA ARG A 15 -39.34 11.49 13.33
C ARG A 15 -39.70 11.25 11.87
N GLU A 16 -38.93 11.81 10.95
CA GLU A 16 -38.99 11.42 9.56
C GLU A 16 -38.85 9.90 9.41
N PRO A 17 -39.61 9.26 8.48
CA PRO A 17 -39.53 7.84 8.27
C PRO A 17 -38.14 7.49 7.70
N LYS A 18 -37.45 6.53 8.36
CA LYS A 18 -36.20 5.95 7.86
C LYS A 18 -36.42 5.48 6.42
N ARG A 19 -35.75 6.13 5.48
CA ARG A 19 -35.65 5.65 4.10
C ARG A 19 -35.17 4.20 4.13
N ALA A 20 -35.95 3.32 3.52
CA ALA A 20 -35.62 1.93 3.33
C ALA A 20 -34.22 1.85 2.70
N ARG A 21 -33.32 1.08 3.30
CA ARG A 21 -32.07 0.65 2.67
C ARG A 21 -32.51 -0.13 1.43
N THR A 22 -32.32 0.48 0.28
CA THR A 22 -32.31 -0.27 -0.98
C THR A 22 -31.07 -1.15 -0.93
N ASP A 23 -31.31 -2.47 -0.87
CA ASP A 23 -30.29 -3.50 -1.01
C ASP A 23 -29.63 -3.34 -2.38
N VAL A 24 -28.48 -2.64 -2.41
CA VAL A 24 -27.59 -2.61 -3.56
C VAL A 24 -26.53 -3.70 -3.34
N HIS A 25 -26.97 -4.92 -3.13
CA HIS A 25 -26.22 -6.09 -3.48
C HIS A 25 -26.74 -6.61 -4.83
N ALA A 26 -26.46 -5.84 -5.89
CA ALA A 26 -26.35 -6.45 -7.18
C ALA A 26 -25.08 -7.33 -7.10
N VAL A 27 -25.29 -8.62 -6.86
CA VAL A 27 -24.29 -9.64 -7.05
C VAL A 27 -23.84 -9.49 -8.51
N ALA A 28 -22.62 -8.99 -8.67
CA ALA A 28 -21.98 -8.98 -9.98
C ALA A 28 -22.05 -10.43 -10.51
N PRO A 29 -22.39 -10.62 -11.80
CA PRO A 29 -22.44 -11.96 -12.37
C PRO A 29 -21.09 -12.63 -12.08
N ALA A 30 -21.15 -13.86 -11.54
CA ALA A 30 -19.99 -14.65 -11.18
C ALA A 30 -18.96 -14.52 -12.31
N ALA A 31 -17.81 -13.93 -11.98
CA ALA A 31 -16.70 -13.84 -12.91
C ALA A 31 -16.45 -15.27 -13.38
N GLN A 32 -16.58 -15.48 -14.69
CA GLN A 32 -16.26 -16.77 -15.29
C GLN A 32 -14.85 -17.12 -14.80
N ALA A 33 -14.76 -18.25 -14.10
CA ALA A 33 -13.50 -18.77 -13.62
C ALA A 33 -12.53 -18.77 -14.81
N VAL A 34 -11.51 -17.94 -14.75
CA VAL A 34 -10.42 -17.97 -15.73
C VAL A 34 -9.83 -19.36 -15.59
N GLN A 35 -10.08 -20.21 -16.59
CA GLN A 35 -9.49 -21.55 -16.64
C GLN A 35 -7.99 -21.32 -16.77
N VAL A 36 -7.28 -21.47 -15.67
CA VAL A 36 -5.81 -21.50 -15.66
C VAL A 36 -5.42 -22.71 -16.53
N PRO A 37 -4.67 -22.51 -17.62
CA PRO A 37 -4.26 -23.64 -18.46
C PRO A 37 -3.50 -24.66 -17.62
N PRO A 38 -3.69 -25.99 -17.89
CA PRO A 38 -3.00 -27.02 -17.12
C PRO A 38 -1.49 -26.82 -17.23
N ARG A 39 -0.82 -26.73 -16.06
CA ARG A 39 0.62 -26.47 -15.96
C ARG A 39 1.41 -27.55 -16.72
N PRO A 40 2.42 -27.17 -17.50
CA PRO A 40 3.35 -28.11 -18.08
C PRO A 40 4.05 -28.89 -16.94
N LYS A 41 3.99 -30.20 -16.99
CA LYS A 41 4.59 -31.07 -15.96
C LYS A 41 6.13 -31.04 -15.90
N ASP A 42 6.78 -30.36 -16.85
CA ASP A 42 8.25 -30.29 -17.02
C ASP A 42 8.75 -28.82 -16.99
N ALA A 43 8.15 -27.94 -16.23
CA ALA A 43 8.51 -26.53 -16.21
C ALA A 43 9.83 -26.19 -15.49
N GLY A 44 10.54 -27.17 -14.95
CA GLY A 44 11.85 -26.98 -14.29
C GLY A 44 11.80 -26.24 -12.95
N TRP A 45 10.61 -25.92 -12.41
CA TRP A 45 10.42 -25.25 -11.12
C TRP A 45 9.78 -26.20 -10.09
N GLU A 46 10.04 -25.95 -8.82
CA GLU A 46 9.54 -26.72 -7.70
C GLU A 46 8.27 -26.11 -7.12
N ASP A 47 7.24 -26.95 -6.91
CA ASP A 47 5.97 -26.52 -6.31
C ASP A 47 6.08 -26.58 -4.77
N LEU A 48 6.46 -25.44 -4.20
CA LEU A 48 6.66 -25.27 -2.75
C LEU A 48 5.33 -25.11 -1.98
N ASP A 49 4.21 -24.86 -2.66
CA ASP A 49 2.91 -24.70 -2.00
C ASP A 49 2.33 -26.03 -1.52
N LYS A 50 2.83 -27.14 -2.05
CA LYS A 50 2.47 -28.48 -1.58
C LYS A 50 2.85 -28.75 -0.13
N ASP A 51 3.95 -28.15 0.31
CA ASP A 51 4.47 -28.35 1.66
C ASP A 51 3.61 -27.61 2.72
N ASP A 52 2.77 -26.69 2.27
CA ASP A 52 1.91 -25.87 3.13
C ASP A 52 0.46 -26.36 3.24
N VAL A 53 0.11 -27.45 2.54
CA VAL A 53 -1.30 -27.92 2.45
C VAL A 53 -1.89 -28.26 3.81
N ASP A 54 -1.06 -28.75 4.75
CA ASP A 54 -1.49 -29.14 6.09
C ASP A 54 -1.50 -27.96 7.08
N ASP A 55 -0.97 -26.78 6.70
CA ASP A 55 -0.97 -25.57 7.54
C ASP A 55 -2.10 -24.61 7.11
N PRO A 56 -3.20 -24.51 7.88
CA PRO A 56 -4.32 -23.64 7.54
C PRO A 56 -3.94 -22.14 7.56
N LEU A 57 -2.83 -21.75 8.18
CA LEU A 57 -2.36 -20.35 8.18
C LEU A 57 -1.71 -19.95 6.86
N MET A 58 -1.23 -20.93 6.09
CA MET A 58 -0.61 -20.67 4.79
C MET A 58 -1.63 -20.55 3.66
N VAL A 59 -2.88 -21.00 3.87
CA VAL A 59 -4.01 -20.87 2.93
C VAL A 59 -3.64 -21.41 1.53
N ALA A 60 -2.92 -22.53 1.47
CA ALA A 60 -2.32 -23.07 0.25
C ALA A 60 -3.35 -23.29 -0.89
N GLU A 61 -4.60 -23.66 -0.57
CA GLU A 61 -5.67 -23.88 -1.55
C GLU A 61 -6.08 -22.63 -2.33
N TYR A 62 -5.87 -21.41 -1.75
CA TYR A 62 -6.23 -20.11 -2.37
C TYR A 62 -5.03 -19.28 -2.78
N VAL A 63 -3.83 -19.72 -2.55
CA VAL A 63 -2.62 -18.89 -2.72
C VAL A 63 -2.49 -18.35 -4.14
N GLU A 64 -2.80 -19.14 -5.15
CA GLU A 64 -2.74 -18.70 -6.54
C GLU A 64 -3.81 -17.66 -6.88
N ASP A 65 -5.04 -17.88 -6.42
CA ASP A 65 -6.14 -16.93 -6.61
C ASP A 65 -5.84 -15.60 -5.89
N ILE A 66 -5.27 -15.66 -4.69
CA ILE A 66 -4.84 -14.49 -3.92
C ILE A 66 -3.80 -13.70 -4.71
N PHE A 67 -2.73 -14.32 -5.20
CA PHE A 67 -1.68 -13.60 -5.93
C PHE A 67 -2.13 -13.14 -7.31
N ALA A 68 -3.00 -13.89 -8.00
CA ALA A 68 -3.64 -13.43 -9.24
C ALA A 68 -4.51 -12.19 -9.00
N TYR A 69 -5.28 -12.17 -7.91
CA TYR A 69 -6.07 -11.01 -7.50
C TYR A 69 -5.18 -9.81 -7.14
N MET A 70 -4.12 -10.02 -6.35
CA MET A 70 -3.19 -8.96 -5.95
C MET A 70 -2.50 -8.31 -7.16
N ARG A 71 -2.11 -9.08 -8.17
CA ARG A 71 -1.57 -8.55 -9.43
C ARG A 71 -2.58 -7.74 -10.24
N LYS A 72 -3.84 -8.08 -10.15
CA LYS A 72 -4.89 -7.29 -10.78
C LYS A 72 -5.10 -5.95 -10.07
N ILE A 73 -5.14 -5.95 -8.74
CA ILE A 73 -5.37 -4.72 -7.98
C ILE A 73 -4.14 -3.81 -7.94
N GLU A 74 -2.91 -4.34 -7.98
CA GLU A 74 -1.72 -3.49 -7.99
C GLU A 74 -1.75 -2.49 -9.15
N LEU A 75 -2.15 -2.94 -10.35
CA LEU A 75 -2.27 -2.07 -11.53
C LEU A 75 -3.38 -1.00 -11.39
N GLN A 76 -4.46 -1.31 -10.66
CA GLN A 76 -5.56 -0.39 -10.43
C GLN A 76 -5.21 0.68 -9.39
N CYS A 77 -4.31 0.35 -8.47
CA CYS A 77 -3.90 1.20 -7.36
C CYS A 77 -2.58 1.94 -7.61
N MET A 78 -2.03 1.87 -8.82
CA MET A 78 -0.86 2.66 -9.19
C MET A 78 -1.22 4.14 -9.29
N PRO A 79 -0.35 5.04 -8.82
CA PRO A 79 -0.48 6.47 -9.10
C PRO A 79 -0.19 6.76 -10.57
N ASN A 80 -0.53 7.95 -11.02
CA ASN A 80 -0.07 8.42 -12.33
C ASN A 80 1.40 8.84 -12.22
N GLY A 81 2.33 8.11 -12.83
CA GLY A 81 3.77 8.37 -12.74
C GLY A 81 4.20 9.77 -13.22
N ASN A 82 3.36 10.46 -13.99
CA ASN A 82 3.63 11.84 -14.43
C ASN A 82 2.76 12.89 -13.74
N TYR A 83 2.24 12.61 -12.53
CA TYR A 83 1.34 13.55 -11.85
C TYR A 83 2.00 14.90 -11.51
N MET A 84 3.32 14.94 -11.39
CA MET A 84 4.05 16.16 -11.06
C MET A 84 3.87 17.25 -12.14
N SER A 85 3.62 16.88 -13.39
CA SER A 85 3.34 17.82 -14.47
C SER A 85 2.07 18.66 -14.23
N MET A 86 1.14 18.17 -13.40
CA MET A 86 -0.08 18.89 -13.01
C MET A 86 0.12 19.74 -11.76
N GLN A 87 1.19 19.52 -11.00
CA GLN A 87 1.48 20.26 -9.77
C GLN A 87 2.18 21.59 -10.12
N ARG A 88 1.71 22.72 -9.56
CA ARG A 88 2.26 24.05 -9.85
C ARG A 88 3.42 24.41 -8.93
N ASP A 89 3.30 24.04 -7.66
CA ASP A 89 4.20 24.46 -6.58
C ASP A 89 5.11 23.33 -6.08
N LEU A 90 5.01 22.14 -6.69
CA LEU A 90 5.78 20.96 -6.30
C LEU A 90 6.72 20.51 -7.42
N ASN A 91 7.72 19.74 -7.03
CA ASN A 91 8.61 19.01 -7.92
C ASN A 91 9.00 17.65 -7.30
N TRP A 92 9.65 16.81 -8.07
CA TRP A 92 10.06 15.48 -7.63
C TRP A 92 11.00 15.49 -6.42
N ASN A 93 11.87 16.49 -6.32
CA ASN A 93 12.78 16.61 -5.18
C ASN A 93 12.00 16.83 -3.87
N LEU A 94 10.97 17.69 -3.88
CA LEU A 94 10.10 17.91 -2.72
C LEU A 94 9.32 16.66 -2.32
N ARG A 95 8.89 15.86 -3.32
CA ARG A 95 8.29 14.55 -3.05
C ARG A 95 9.29 13.60 -2.41
N GLY A 96 10.55 13.57 -2.89
CA GLY A 96 11.63 12.79 -2.30
C GLY A 96 11.89 13.17 -0.84
N VAL A 97 11.97 14.47 -0.53
CA VAL A 97 12.11 14.98 0.85
C VAL A 97 10.94 14.55 1.74
N LEU A 98 9.70 14.58 1.20
CA LEU A 98 8.54 14.09 1.94
C LEU A 98 8.62 12.58 2.20
N ALA A 99 9.03 11.79 1.20
CA ALA A 99 9.17 10.34 1.34
C ALA A 99 10.22 9.99 2.42
N ASP A 100 11.37 10.64 2.40
CA ASP A 100 12.44 10.46 3.39
C ASP A 100 11.94 10.79 4.80
N TRP A 101 11.26 11.95 4.97
CA TRP A 101 10.65 12.32 6.24
C TRP A 101 9.59 11.30 6.72
N LEU A 102 8.80 10.71 5.81
CA LEU A 102 7.84 9.67 6.16
C LEU A 102 8.53 8.37 6.59
N ILE A 103 9.64 7.99 5.96
CA ILE A 103 10.45 6.83 6.35
C ILE A 103 10.98 7.02 7.78
N GLU A 104 11.55 8.19 8.08
CA GLU A 104 12.01 8.50 9.45
C GLU A 104 10.88 8.46 10.48
N THR A 105 9.73 9.07 10.14
CA THR A 105 8.56 9.11 11.03
C THR A 105 8.00 7.73 11.29
N HIS A 106 7.89 6.91 10.24
CA HIS A 106 7.49 5.51 10.31
C HIS A 106 8.41 4.72 11.26
N ALA A 107 9.74 4.88 11.11
CA ALA A 107 10.73 4.22 11.97
C ALA A 107 10.61 4.68 13.44
N LYS A 108 10.41 5.98 13.70
CA LYS A 108 10.19 6.53 15.04
C LYS A 108 8.96 5.92 15.73
N PHE A 109 7.88 5.70 14.99
CA PHE A 109 6.65 5.10 15.50
C PHE A 109 6.71 3.57 15.55
N ARG A 110 7.72 2.95 14.96
CA ARG A 110 7.88 1.48 14.85
C ARG A 110 6.68 0.81 14.18
N LEU A 111 6.18 1.42 13.13
CA LEU A 111 5.05 0.91 12.36
C LEU A 111 5.46 -0.27 11.46
N LEU A 112 4.47 -1.01 11.00
CA LEU A 112 4.66 -2.10 10.05
C LEU A 112 5.18 -1.57 8.70
N PRO A 113 6.05 -2.29 7.99
CA PRO A 113 6.48 -1.90 6.65
C PRO A 113 5.31 -1.63 5.70
N GLU A 114 4.25 -2.43 5.80
CA GLU A 114 3.02 -2.28 5.02
C GLU A 114 2.41 -0.90 5.18
N THR A 115 2.44 -0.35 6.39
CA THR A 115 1.94 1.01 6.70
C THR A 115 2.71 2.07 5.93
N LEU A 116 4.04 1.94 5.80
CA LEU A 116 4.87 2.88 5.04
C LEU A 116 4.53 2.84 3.54
N PHE A 117 4.51 1.64 2.95
CA PHE A 117 4.21 1.48 1.53
C PHE A 117 2.80 1.98 1.19
N LEU A 118 1.80 1.67 2.02
CA LEU A 118 0.44 2.18 1.85
C LEU A 118 0.40 3.71 1.99
N ALA A 119 1.10 4.29 2.97
CA ALA A 119 1.11 5.74 3.17
C ALA A 119 1.62 6.49 1.93
N LEU A 120 2.73 6.03 1.33
CA LEU A 120 3.27 6.64 0.10
C LEU A 120 2.39 6.39 -1.12
N ASN A 121 1.77 5.22 -1.25
CA ASN A 121 0.78 4.98 -2.29
C ASN A 121 -0.40 5.96 -2.17
N VAL A 122 -0.90 6.19 -0.96
CA VAL A 122 -1.98 7.16 -0.68
C VAL A 122 -1.55 8.59 -1.04
N VAL A 123 -0.31 8.99 -0.70
CA VAL A 123 0.25 10.31 -1.07
C VAL A 123 0.26 10.46 -2.59
N ASP A 124 0.88 9.53 -3.30
CA ASP A 124 1.08 9.64 -4.75
C ASP A 124 -0.26 9.55 -5.52
N ARG A 125 -1.19 8.70 -5.10
CA ARG A 125 -2.55 8.64 -5.67
C ARG A 125 -3.34 9.92 -5.40
N PHE A 126 -3.23 10.48 -4.20
CA PHE A 126 -3.89 11.76 -3.89
C PHE A 126 -3.32 12.90 -4.73
N LEU A 127 -1.98 13.01 -4.87
CA LEU A 127 -1.31 14.02 -5.69
C LEU A 127 -1.57 13.82 -7.19
N SER A 128 -1.87 12.59 -7.62
CA SER A 128 -2.33 12.31 -8.99
C SER A 128 -3.72 12.87 -9.29
N LEU A 129 -4.53 13.13 -8.27
CA LEU A 129 -5.92 13.59 -8.40
C LEU A 129 -6.13 15.04 -7.99
N ARG A 130 -5.22 15.64 -7.22
CA ARG A 130 -5.36 16.98 -6.65
C ARG A 130 -4.05 17.74 -6.69
N THR A 131 -4.13 19.00 -7.11
CA THR A 131 -3.03 19.97 -6.97
C THR A 131 -3.06 20.57 -5.57
N ILE A 132 -1.88 20.74 -4.99
CA ILE A 132 -1.73 21.35 -3.66
C ILE A 132 -0.63 22.41 -3.68
N SER A 133 -0.66 23.34 -2.72
CA SER A 133 0.46 24.26 -2.46
C SER A 133 1.56 23.57 -1.64
N LEU A 134 2.78 24.07 -1.77
CA LEU A 134 3.93 23.57 -1.01
C LEU A 134 3.67 23.55 0.52
N SER A 135 2.99 24.59 1.04
CA SER A 135 2.64 24.70 2.47
C SER A 135 1.74 23.56 2.99
N LYS A 136 1.08 22.81 2.10
CA LYS A 136 0.22 21.69 2.47
C LYS A 136 0.84 20.31 2.24
N LEU A 137 2.05 20.25 1.69
CA LEU A 137 2.70 18.99 1.35
C LEU A 137 2.93 18.10 2.59
N GLN A 138 3.43 18.69 3.69
CA GLN A 138 3.62 17.96 4.94
C GLN A 138 2.29 17.47 5.54
N LEU A 139 1.22 18.30 5.44
CA LEU A 139 -0.12 17.89 5.88
C LEU A 139 -0.63 16.68 5.11
N VAL A 140 -0.38 16.62 3.79
CA VAL A 140 -0.71 15.44 2.98
C VAL A 140 0.05 14.22 3.46
N GLY A 141 1.36 14.32 3.69
CA GLY A 141 2.18 13.20 4.17
C GLY A 141 1.73 12.68 5.54
N VAL A 142 1.60 13.55 6.54
CA VAL A 142 1.18 13.15 7.88
C VAL A 142 -0.21 12.55 7.88
N THR A 143 -1.13 13.10 7.07
CA THR A 143 -2.49 12.56 6.97
C THR A 143 -2.51 11.20 6.29
N ALA A 144 -1.72 10.99 5.24
CA ALA A 144 -1.61 9.71 4.56
C ALA A 144 -1.03 8.63 5.52
N LEU A 145 0.01 8.96 6.28
CA LEU A 145 0.57 8.04 7.27
C LEU A 145 -0.46 7.72 8.39
N PHE A 146 -1.25 8.70 8.81
CA PHE A 146 -2.32 8.48 9.79
C PHE A 146 -3.42 7.56 9.26
N ILE A 147 -3.83 7.73 7.99
CA ILE A 147 -4.81 6.84 7.33
C ILE A 147 -4.23 5.42 7.25
N ALA A 148 -3.00 5.29 6.74
CA ALA A 148 -2.34 4.00 6.59
C ALA A 148 -2.16 3.28 7.93
N ALA A 149 -1.74 4.00 8.98
CA ALA A 149 -1.62 3.43 10.32
C ALA A 149 -2.97 2.94 10.88
N LYS A 150 -4.07 3.66 10.64
CA LYS A 150 -5.40 3.19 11.05
C LYS A 150 -5.88 1.97 10.27
N TYR A 151 -5.38 1.77 9.07
CA TYR A 151 -5.76 0.67 8.20
C TYR A 151 -4.96 -0.61 8.49
N GLU A 152 -3.64 -0.49 8.69
CA GLU A 152 -2.73 -1.63 8.78
C GLU A 152 -2.38 -2.03 10.23
N GLU A 153 -2.35 -1.07 11.17
CA GLU A 153 -1.86 -1.33 12.52
C GLU A 153 -2.97 -1.85 13.44
N VAL A 154 -2.63 -2.81 14.28
CA VAL A 154 -3.53 -3.27 15.36
C VAL A 154 -3.77 -2.15 16.36
N LEU A 155 -2.74 -1.38 16.69
CA LEU A 155 -2.79 -0.22 17.58
C LEU A 155 -2.24 1.00 16.86
N CYS A 156 -3.13 1.81 16.28
CA CYS A 156 -2.73 3.06 15.63
C CYS A 156 -2.22 4.08 16.68
N PRO A 157 -1.10 4.77 16.43
CA PRO A 157 -0.66 5.88 17.26
C PRO A 157 -1.74 6.96 17.37
N SER A 158 -1.79 7.65 18.51
CA SER A 158 -2.77 8.73 18.72
C SER A 158 -2.49 9.91 17.80
N ILE A 159 -3.54 10.69 17.49
CA ILE A 159 -3.38 11.91 16.67
C ILE A 159 -2.36 12.90 17.27
N GLN A 160 -2.20 12.89 18.60
CA GLN A 160 -1.21 13.75 19.27
C GLN A 160 0.22 13.38 18.89
N ASN A 161 0.51 12.10 18.67
CA ASN A 161 1.82 11.65 18.19
C ASN A 161 2.11 12.20 16.79
N PHE A 162 1.10 12.20 15.90
CA PHE A 162 1.24 12.77 14.54
C PHE A 162 1.41 14.29 14.57
N LEU A 163 0.75 15.01 15.49
CA LEU A 163 0.96 16.44 15.71
C LEU A 163 2.37 16.73 16.21
N TYR A 164 2.88 15.90 17.11
CA TYR A 164 4.23 16.05 17.64
C TYR A 164 5.30 15.93 16.55
N VAL A 165 5.22 14.95 15.66
CA VAL A 165 6.21 14.79 14.58
C VAL A 165 6.06 15.85 13.47
N ALA A 166 4.88 16.49 13.38
CA ALA A 166 4.65 17.64 12.50
C ALA A 166 5.03 18.99 13.15
N ASP A 167 5.75 18.94 14.28
CA ASP A 167 6.27 20.10 15.04
C ASP A 167 5.18 21.14 15.37
N GLY A 168 3.98 20.69 15.67
CA GLY A 168 2.86 21.55 16.02
C GLY A 168 2.36 22.46 14.88
N GLY A 169 2.80 22.21 13.64
CA GLY A 169 2.41 23.00 12.47
C GLY A 169 0.92 22.90 12.11
N TYR A 170 0.19 21.98 12.74
CA TYR A 170 -1.23 21.72 12.45
C TYR A 170 -2.00 21.49 13.74
N THR A 171 -3.32 21.62 13.66
CA THR A 171 -4.27 21.23 14.71
C THR A 171 -4.83 19.82 14.44
N SER A 172 -5.36 19.18 15.50
CA SER A 172 -6.08 17.90 15.35
C SER A 172 -7.23 18.01 14.34
N GLU A 173 -7.95 19.13 14.35
CA GLU A 173 -9.06 19.36 13.44
C GLU A 173 -8.62 19.47 11.98
N GLU A 174 -7.45 20.05 11.71
CA GLU A 174 -6.90 20.13 10.37
C GLU A 174 -6.53 18.76 9.83
N ILE A 175 -5.85 17.92 10.63
CA ILE A 175 -5.53 16.54 10.22
C ILE A 175 -6.80 15.74 9.98
N LEU A 176 -7.79 15.78 10.88
CA LEU A 176 -9.06 15.06 10.70
C LEU A 176 -9.90 15.58 9.52
N ARG A 177 -9.79 16.86 9.19
CA ARG A 177 -10.42 17.44 8.00
C ARG A 177 -9.70 16.96 6.73
N ALA A 178 -8.39 16.98 6.74
CA ALA A 178 -7.56 16.48 5.63
C ALA A 178 -7.80 14.98 5.41
N GLU A 179 -7.90 14.18 6.45
CA GLU A 179 -8.24 12.74 6.39
C GLU A 179 -9.57 12.51 5.66
N ARG A 180 -10.64 13.17 6.11
CA ARG A 180 -11.96 13.04 5.48
C ARG A 180 -11.93 13.47 4.01
N TYR A 181 -11.17 14.51 3.69
CA TYR A 181 -11.03 14.98 2.33
C TYR A 181 -10.24 13.99 1.45
N MET A 182 -9.10 13.50 1.95
CA MET A 182 -8.26 12.52 1.25
C MET A 182 -9.01 11.23 0.97
N LEU A 183 -9.70 10.67 1.95
CA LEU A 183 -10.53 9.47 1.79
C LEU A 183 -11.64 9.67 0.74
N LYS A 184 -12.29 10.83 0.73
CA LYS A 184 -13.29 11.15 -0.33
C LYS A 184 -12.67 11.23 -1.71
N VAL A 185 -11.49 11.84 -1.86
CA VAL A 185 -10.78 11.96 -3.14
C VAL A 185 -10.39 10.57 -3.67
N LEU A 186 -9.97 9.68 -2.77
CA LEU A 186 -9.61 8.29 -3.09
C LEU A 186 -10.83 7.35 -3.15
N ASN A 187 -12.05 7.89 -3.02
CA ASN A 187 -13.29 7.11 -2.98
C ASN A 187 -13.27 5.99 -1.91
N PHE A 188 -12.58 6.21 -0.79
CA PHE A 188 -12.37 5.25 0.30
C PHE A 188 -11.69 3.94 -0.13
N ASP A 189 -11.09 3.93 -1.32
CA ASP A 189 -10.35 2.79 -1.81
C ASP A 189 -8.91 2.83 -1.30
N LEU A 190 -8.64 2.01 -0.30
CA LEU A 190 -7.33 1.77 0.29
C LEU A 190 -6.77 0.40 -0.11
N SER A 191 -7.42 -0.27 -1.07
CA SER A 191 -6.92 -1.52 -1.62
C SER A 191 -5.54 -1.29 -2.22
N TYR A 192 -4.53 -2.00 -1.71
CA TYR A 192 -3.16 -1.89 -2.17
C TYR A 192 -2.46 -3.23 -2.03
N ALA A 193 -1.96 -3.75 -3.14
CA ALA A 193 -1.09 -4.92 -3.11
C ALA A 193 0.32 -4.48 -2.69
N SER A 194 0.59 -4.55 -1.38
CA SER A 194 1.87 -4.15 -0.84
C SER A 194 3.01 -4.99 -1.44
N PRO A 195 4.15 -4.39 -1.83
CA PRO A 195 5.32 -5.11 -2.30
C PRO A 195 5.85 -6.10 -1.25
N MET A 196 5.54 -5.91 0.02
CA MET A 196 5.88 -6.83 1.10
C MET A 196 5.25 -8.21 0.94
N ASN A 197 4.04 -8.29 0.36
CA ASN A 197 3.39 -9.56 0.11
C ASN A 197 4.12 -10.34 -0.99
N PHE A 198 4.52 -9.65 -2.06
CA PHE A 198 5.32 -10.24 -3.13
C PHE A 198 6.72 -10.65 -2.64
N LEU A 199 7.36 -9.82 -1.81
CA LEU A 199 8.62 -10.17 -1.17
C LEU A 199 8.52 -11.48 -0.37
N ARG A 200 7.45 -11.65 0.43
CA ARG A 200 7.24 -12.90 1.19
C ARG A 200 7.06 -14.11 0.26
N ARG A 201 6.33 -13.92 -0.82
CA ARG A 201 6.11 -14.98 -1.83
C ARG A 201 7.42 -15.42 -2.48
N ILE A 202 8.24 -14.46 -2.91
CA ILE A 202 9.54 -14.76 -3.54
C ILE A 202 10.53 -15.34 -2.51
N SER A 203 10.50 -14.86 -1.26
CA SER A 203 11.35 -15.35 -0.19
C SER A 203 11.14 -16.85 0.08
N LYS A 204 9.94 -17.39 -0.17
CA LYS A 204 9.67 -18.84 -0.09
C LYS A 204 10.52 -19.61 -1.12
N ALA A 205 10.59 -19.08 -2.36
CA ALA A 205 11.44 -19.66 -3.42
C ALA A 205 12.94 -19.48 -3.17
N ASP A 206 13.31 -18.57 -2.29
CA ASP A 206 14.69 -18.32 -1.83
C ASP A 206 15.00 -19.00 -0.49
N ASN A 207 14.31 -20.11 -0.17
CA ASN A 207 14.47 -20.86 1.08
C ASN A 207 14.39 -20.00 2.35
N TYR A 208 13.60 -18.91 2.30
CA TYR A 208 13.42 -17.95 3.40
C TYR A 208 14.75 -17.34 3.89
N ASP A 209 15.76 -17.16 3.01
CA ASP A 209 17.02 -16.52 3.41
C ASP A 209 16.76 -15.15 4.03
N ILE A 210 17.07 -15.03 5.32
CA ILE A 210 16.83 -13.84 6.11
C ILE A 210 17.69 -12.67 5.63
N GLN A 211 18.92 -12.93 5.19
CA GLN A 211 19.83 -11.89 4.71
C GLN A 211 19.34 -11.29 3.41
N THR A 212 19.02 -12.13 2.42
CA THR A 212 18.44 -11.70 1.14
C THR A 212 17.16 -10.89 1.37
N ARG A 213 16.24 -11.40 2.19
CA ARG A 213 14.99 -10.71 2.48
C ARG A 213 15.20 -9.35 3.17
N THR A 214 16.18 -9.25 4.08
CA THR A 214 16.48 -7.99 4.78
C THR A 214 17.06 -6.95 3.84
N VAL A 215 18.00 -7.35 2.98
CA VAL A 215 18.60 -6.45 1.98
C VAL A 215 17.57 -6.05 0.91
N ALA A 216 16.76 -7.01 0.44
CA ALA A 216 15.68 -6.70 -0.50
C ALA A 216 14.67 -5.70 0.06
N LYS A 217 14.28 -5.86 1.34
CA LYS A 217 13.42 -4.89 2.02
C LYS A 217 14.04 -3.48 2.03
N TYR A 218 15.33 -3.38 2.30
CA TYR A 218 16.05 -2.10 2.26
C TYR A 218 16.03 -1.47 0.86
N PHE A 219 16.26 -2.26 -0.20
CA PHE A 219 16.15 -1.76 -1.58
C PHE A 219 14.73 -1.31 -1.93
N MET A 220 13.70 -2.01 -1.45
CA MET A 220 12.32 -1.58 -1.61
C MET A 220 12.03 -0.26 -0.87
N GLU A 221 12.60 -0.04 0.31
CA GLU A 221 12.47 1.23 1.04
C GLU A 221 13.17 2.38 0.30
N ILE A 222 14.36 2.16 -0.26
CA ILE A 222 15.05 3.14 -1.12
C ILE A 222 14.21 3.49 -2.34
N SER A 223 13.55 2.51 -2.96
CA SER A 223 12.71 2.73 -4.15
C SER A 223 11.56 3.72 -3.90
N LEU A 224 11.12 3.88 -2.65
CA LEU A 224 10.07 4.82 -2.28
C LEU A 224 10.47 6.29 -2.48
N VAL A 225 11.76 6.60 -2.42
CA VAL A 225 12.29 7.96 -2.63
C VAL A 225 12.40 8.29 -4.11
N ASP A 226 12.65 7.29 -4.96
CA ASP A 226 12.86 7.47 -6.39
C ASP A 226 11.54 7.45 -7.18
N HIS A 227 11.18 8.60 -7.73
CA HIS A 227 9.95 8.76 -8.50
C HIS A 227 9.94 8.00 -9.83
N ARG A 228 11.11 7.64 -10.39
CA ARG A 228 11.22 6.89 -11.66
C ARG A 228 10.61 5.49 -11.55
N LEU A 229 10.47 4.98 -10.32
CA LEU A 229 9.91 3.66 -10.04
C LEU A 229 8.38 3.68 -9.84
N LEU A 230 7.72 4.85 -9.86
CA LEU A 230 6.27 4.98 -9.66
C LEU A 230 5.40 4.32 -10.74
N ASP A 231 5.93 4.22 -11.96
CA ASP A 231 5.24 3.59 -13.10
C ASP A 231 5.37 2.06 -13.12
N HIS A 232 6.05 1.49 -12.12
CA HIS A 232 6.30 0.05 -12.06
C HIS A 232 5.44 -0.61 -10.98
N PRO A 233 4.86 -1.80 -11.28
CA PRO A 233 4.01 -2.49 -10.32
C PRO A 233 4.81 -2.93 -9.08
N PRO A 234 4.20 -2.90 -7.88
CA PRO A 234 4.83 -3.34 -6.64
C PRO A 234 5.47 -4.74 -6.70
N SER A 235 4.87 -5.66 -7.46
CA SER A 235 5.41 -7.01 -7.66
C SER A 235 6.75 -7.00 -8.40
N LEU A 236 6.91 -6.14 -9.42
CA LEU A 236 8.16 -5.99 -10.16
C LEU A 236 9.24 -5.35 -9.28
N VAL A 237 8.89 -4.31 -8.52
CA VAL A 237 9.82 -3.67 -7.57
C VAL A 237 10.31 -4.68 -6.52
N ALA A 238 9.41 -5.51 -5.97
CA ALA A 238 9.79 -6.55 -5.02
C ALA A 238 10.71 -7.61 -5.63
N ALA A 239 10.42 -8.07 -6.86
CA ALA A 239 11.24 -9.05 -7.57
C ALA A 239 12.64 -8.51 -7.89
N ALA A 240 12.73 -7.28 -8.41
CA ALA A 240 14.01 -6.63 -8.70
C ALA A 240 14.84 -6.39 -7.43
N ALA A 241 14.20 -6.02 -6.32
CA ALA A 241 14.87 -5.88 -5.04
C ALA A 241 15.44 -7.19 -4.52
N VAL A 242 14.72 -8.32 -4.68
CA VAL A 242 15.24 -9.66 -4.31
C VAL A 242 16.37 -10.06 -5.24
N TRP A 243 16.23 -9.85 -6.54
CA TRP A 243 17.28 -10.16 -7.51
C TRP A 243 18.57 -9.40 -7.15
N LEU A 244 18.48 -8.08 -6.95
CA LEU A 244 19.64 -7.25 -6.59
C LEU A 244 20.24 -7.67 -5.24
N ALA A 245 19.41 -8.03 -4.25
CA ALA A 245 19.89 -8.53 -2.97
C ALA A 245 20.67 -9.84 -3.11
N ARG A 246 20.22 -10.75 -3.97
CA ARG A 246 20.91 -12.01 -4.27
C ARG A 246 22.25 -11.77 -4.95
N GLU A 247 22.30 -10.84 -5.93
CA GLU A 247 23.55 -10.46 -6.58
C GLU A 247 24.57 -9.90 -5.58
N VAL A 248 24.16 -8.92 -4.75
CA VAL A 248 25.02 -8.33 -3.72
C VAL A 248 25.54 -9.34 -2.70
N LEU A 249 24.73 -10.36 -2.39
CA LEU A 249 25.05 -11.41 -1.42
C LEU A 249 25.66 -12.67 -2.08
N GLU A 250 25.88 -12.66 -3.39
CA GLU A 250 26.43 -13.79 -4.16
C GLU A 250 25.63 -15.10 -3.97
N ARG A 251 24.29 -15.01 -4.03
CA ARG A 251 23.36 -16.14 -3.78
C ARG A 251 23.10 -17.01 -5.02
N GLY A 252 23.85 -16.81 -6.12
CA GLY A 252 23.75 -17.58 -7.34
C GLY A 252 22.61 -17.13 -8.26
N GLU A 253 22.35 -17.91 -9.31
CA GLU A 253 21.51 -17.57 -10.43
C GLU A 253 20.02 -17.39 -10.09
N TRP A 254 19.29 -16.65 -10.95
CA TRP A 254 17.85 -16.53 -10.89
C TRP A 254 17.18 -17.81 -11.41
N THR A 255 16.82 -18.72 -10.50
CA THR A 255 16.35 -20.05 -10.84
C THR A 255 14.95 -20.07 -11.45
N PRO A 256 14.54 -21.12 -12.21
CA PRO A 256 13.16 -21.27 -12.69
C PRO A 256 12.11 -21.20 -11.59
N THR A 257 12.43 -21.64 -10.37
CA THR A 257 11.53 -21.52 -9.21
C THR A 257 11.35 -20.06 -8.82
N LEU A 258 12.42 -19.24 -8.79
CA LEU A 258 12.33 -17.81 -8.54
C LEU A 258 11.54 -17.09 -9.64
N VAL A 259 11.73 -17.45 -10.90
CA VAL A 259 10.92 -16.94 -12.03
C VAL A 259 9.43 -17.26 -11.82
N HIS A 260 9.11 -18.50 -11.42
CA HIS A 260 7.71 -18.90 -11.20
C HIS A 260 7.06 -18.09 -10.07
N TYR A 261 7.74 -17.98 -8.91
CA TYR A 261 7.19 -17.31 -7.71
C TYR A 261 7.18 -15.78 -7.81
N SER A 262 8.11 -15.19 -8.56
CA SER A 262 8.10 -13.75 -8.88
C SER A 262 7.20 -13.42 -10.06
N THR A 263 7.12 -14.31 -11.05
CA THR A 263 6.53 -14.17 -12.41
C THR A 263 7.33 -13.31 -13.37
N TYR A 264 8.57 -12.97 -13.03
CA TYR A 264 9.44 -12.14 -13.85
C TYR A 264 10.69 -12.92 -14.26
N ALA A 265 11.03 -12.83 -15.54
CA ALA A 265 12.31 -13.30 -16.03
C ALA A 265 13.43 -12.32 -15.65
N GLU A 266 14.66 -12.78 -15.67
CA GLU A 266 15.81 -11.99 -15.23
C GLU A 266 16.04 -10.73 -16.07
N ASP A 267 15.84 -10.80 -17.38
CA ASP A 267 15.97 -9.68 -18.30
C ASP A 267 14.98 -8.53 -18.03
N GLU A 268 13.76 -8.87 -17.56
CA GLU A 268 12.77 -7.86 -17.14
C GLU A 268 13.24 -7.13 -15.88
N LEU A 269 13.87 -7.83 -14.94
CA LEU A 269 14.39 -7.25 -13.70
C LEU A 269 15.59 -6.34 -13.96
N LEU A 270 16.50 -6.75 -14.82
CA LEU A 270 17.65 -5.95 -15.24
C LEU A 270 17.22 -4.64 -15.90
N SER A 271 16.16 -4.68 -16.72
CA SER A 271 15.62 -3.47 -17.35
C SER A 271 15.17 -2.43 -16.31
N LEU A 272 14.54 -2.87 -15.19
CA LEU A 272 14.15 -1.96 -14.11
C LEU A 272 15.35 -1.39 -13.35
N ILE A 273 16.34 -2.21 -13.06
CA ILE A 273 17.53 -1.82 -12.29
C ILE A 273 18.33 -0.75 -13.03
N HIS A 274 18.51 -0.88 -14.35
CA HIS A 274 19.19 0.11 -15.18
C HIS A 274 18.47 1.48 -15.24
N ILE A 275 17.16 1.55 -14.99
CA ILE A 275 16.45 2.83 -14.89
C ILE A 275 16.94 3.63 -13.68
N SER A 276 17.33 2.96 -12.61
CA SER A 276 17.79 3.61 -11.37
C SER A 276 19.26 3.98 -11.37
N GLU A 277 20.05 3.53 -12.36
CA GLU A 277 21.44 3.94 -12.51
C GLU A 277 21.55 5.44 -12.86
N PRO A 278 22.54 6.16 -12.27
CA PRO A 278 22.70 7.61 -12.44
C PRO A 278 23.15 7.99 -13.86
#